data_22ed57c68dee4814c89f37ce492955af
#
_entry.id   22ed57c68dee4814c89f37ce492955af
#
_cell.length_a   1.000
_cell.length_b   1.000
_cell.length_c   1.000
_cell.angle_alpha   90.00
_cell.angle_beta   90.00
_cell.angle_gamma   90.00
#
_symmetry.space_group_name_H-M   'P 1'
#
loop_
_entity.id
_entity.type
_entity.pdbx_description
1 polymer ?
#
loop_
_entity_poly.entity_id
_entity_poly.type
_entity_poly.pdbx_seq_one_letter_code
_entity_poly.pdbx_strand_id
1 'polypeptide(L)'
;HRGQDAAGIVTSHDGRLFLRKDNGLVRDVFQQRHMQRLVGHMGIGHVRYPTAGSSTSAEAQPFYVNSPYGITLAHNGNLTNVEQLAKEIYESDLRHVNTSSDSEVLLNVFAHELAQRGKLQPTEEDVFAAVTDVHNRCVGGYAVVAMITGYGIVGFRDPHGIRPIVFGQRHTDEGVEYMIASESVSLDVLGFTLIRDLAPGEAVYITEDGKLHTRQC
;
A
#
# COMPACT_ATOMS: atom_id res chain seq x y z
N HIS A 1 14.28 -11.56 10.35
CA HIS A 1 15.42 -10.76 9.87
C HIS A 1 14.98 -9.57 8.99
N ARG A 2 13.68 -9.38 8.77
CA ARG A 2 13.12 -8.15 8.21
C ARG A 2 12.56 -7.25 9.32
N GLY A 3 12.47 -5.94 9.08
CA GLY A 3 11.84 -5.02 10.02
C GLY A 3 12.71 -4.68 11.23
N GLN A 4 13.95 -4.33 10.99
CA GLN A 4 14.89 -3.95 12.05
C GLN A 4 14.96 -2.44 12.27
N ASP A 5 14.47 -1.63 11.34
CA ASP A 5 14.60 -0.17 11.35
C ASP A 5 13.30 0.54 11.75
N ALA A 6 12.21 0.17 11.12
CA ALA A 6 10.89 0.73 11.42
C ALA A 6 9.79 -0.29 11.11
N ALA A 7 8.66 -0.15 11.77
CA ALA A 7 7.47 -0.95 11.52
C ALA A 7 6.20 -0.09 11.63
N GLY A 8 5.19 -0.42 10.84
CA GLY A 8 3.91 0.28 10.88
C GLY A 8 2.76 -0.62 10.46
N ILE A 9 1.59 -0.38 11.06
CA ILE A 9 0.31 -0.98 10.71
C ILE A 9 -0.73 0.14 10.68
N VAL A 10 -1.59 0.10 9.68
CA VAL A 10 -2.82 0.87 9.63
C VAL A 10 -3.99 -0.07 9.39
N THR A 11 -5.08 0.14 10.13
CA THR A 11 -6.35 -0.58 9.95
C THR A 11 -7.48 0.40 9.67
N SER A 12 -8.57 -0.10 9.10
CA SER A 12 -9.78 0.67 8.80
C SER A 12 -11.00 0.06 9.48
N HIS A 13 -11.80 0.91 10.13
CA HIS A 13 -13.06 0.54 10.75
C HIS A 13 -14.04 1.73 10.71
N ASP A 14 -15.24 1.51 10.20
CA ASP A 14 -16.31 2.53 10.11
C ASP A 14 -15.81 3.85 9.45
N GLY A 15 -15.07 3.73 8.35
CA GLY A 15 -14.55 4.89 7.61
C GLY A 15 -13.43 5.66 8.35
N ARG A 16 -12.87 5.09 9.43
CA ARG A 16 -11.76 5.67 10.18
C ARG A 16 -10.51 4.82 10.06
N LEU A 17 -9.36 5.49 10.08
CA LEU A 17 -8.04 4.87 10.06
C LEU A 17 -7.42 4.87 11.45
N PHE A 18 -6.82 3.75 11.82
CA PHE A 18 -6.07 3.58 13.06
C PHE A 18 -4.64 3.22 12.68
N LEU A 19 -3.73 4.18 12.86
CA LEU A 19 -2.32 4.06 12.45
C LEU A 19 -1.41 3.99 13.67
N ARG A 20 -0.53 3.00 13.68
CA ARG A 20 0.64 2.96 14.55
C ARG A 20 1.86 2.66 13.71
N LYS A 21 2.87 3.55 13.75
CA LYS A 21 4.18 3.33 13.14
C LYS A 21 5.25 4.00 13.96
N ASP A 22 6.44 3.43 13.99
CA ASP A 22 7.59 4.00 14.66
C ASP A 22 8.89 3.33 14.19
N ASN A 23 10.03 3.91 14.57
CA ASN A 23 11.33 3.26 14.44
C ASN A 23 11.49 2.17 15.49
N GLY A 24 12.21 1.12 15.15
CA GLY A 24 12.52 -0.01 16.02
C GLY A 24 12.01 -1.35 15.50
N LEU A 25 12.28 -2.39 16.26
CA LEU A 25 11.81 -3.74 15.95
C LEU A 25 10.28 -3.82 16.10
N VAL A 26 9.65 -4.72 15.35
CA VAL A 26 8.20 -4.96 15.43
C VAL A 26 7.71 -5.11 16.87
N ARG A 27 8.42 -5.91 17.71
CA ARG A 27 8.05 -6.13 19.11
C ARG A 27 8.14 -4.86 19.98
N ASP A 28 8.99 -3.91 19.61
CA ASP A 28 9.20 -2.68 20.36
C ASP A 28 8.15 -1.61 19.95
N VAL A 29 7.81 -1.57 18.67
CA VAL A 29 6.80 -0.67 18.09
C VAL A 29 5.38 -1.09 18.50
N PHE A 30 5.09 -2.39 18.51
CA PHE A 30 3.76 -2.94 18.77
C PHE A 30 3.69 -3.64 20.13
N GLN A 31 3.23 -2.90 21.13
CA GLN A 31 2.88 -3.44 22.45
C GLN A 31 1.37 -3.75 22.50
N GLN A 32 0.92 -4.57 23.45
CA GLN A 32 -0.48 -4.98 23.60
C GLN A 32 -1.47 -3.79 23.53
N ARG A 33 -1.17 -2.69 24.22
CA ARG A 33 -1.99 -1.46 24.21
C ARG A 33 -2.13 -0.84 22.82
N HIS A 34 -1.13 -1.02 21.95
CA HIS A 34 -1.18 -0.52 20.58
C HIS A 34 -2.03 -1.44 19.71
N MET A 35 -1.89 -2.75 19.85
CA MET A 35 -2.70 -3.73 19.11
C MET A 35 -4.19 -3.60 19.41
N GLN A 36 -4.56 -3.33 20.66
CA GLN A 36 -5.96 -3.10 21.05
C GLN A 36 -6.61 -1.88 20.39
N ARG A 37 -5.82 -0.95 19.86
CA ARG A 37 -6.29 0.25 19.17
C ARG A 37 -6.36 0.09 17.65
N LEU A 38 -5.73 -0.93 17.10
CA LEU A 38 -5.76 -1.25 15.67
C LEU A 38 -6.97 -2.13 15.41
N VAL A 39 -8.15 -1.51 15.40
CA VAL A 39 -9.43 -2.18 15.16
C VAL A 39 -9.79 -2.16 13.67
N GLY A 40 -10.62 -3.11 13.23
CA GLY A 40 -11.13 -3.19 11.86
C GLY A 40 -10.83 -4.54 11.22
N HIS A 41 -11.43 -4.74 10.04
CA HIS A 41 -11.34 -5.98 9.26
C HIS A 41 -10.40 -5.87 8.05
N MET A 42 -9.95 -4.66 7.74
CA MET A 42 -8.95 -4.39 6.70
C MET A 42 -7.75 -3.67 7.28
N GLY A 43 -6.57 -3.93 6.73
CA GLY A 43 -5.38 -3.22 7.13
C GLY A 43 -4.19 -3.52 6.22
N ILE A 44 -3.21 -2.64 6.26
CA ILE A 44 -1.90 -2.86 5.65
C ILE A 44 -0.79 -2.67 6.66
N GLY A 45 0.30 -3.40 6.50
CA GLY A 45 1.46 -3.33 7.36
C GLY A 45 2.75 -3.32 6.57
N HIS A 46 3.78 -2.72 7.15
CA HIS A 46 5.11 -2.67 6.56
C HIS A 46 6.19 -2.78 7.62
N VAL A 47 7.27 -3.46 7.26
CA VAL A 47 8.52 -3.50 8.03
C VAL A 47 9.63 -2.98 7.13
N ARG A 48 10.31 -1.92 7.59
CA ARG A 48 11.38 -1.27 6.85
C ARG A 48 12.72 -1.90 7.18
N TYR A 49 13.53 -2.09 6.16
CA TYR A 49 14.94 -2.40 6.30
C TYR A 49 15.75 -1.10 6.19
N PRO A 50 16.84 -0.91 6.98
CA PRO A 50 17.64 0.31 6.87
C PRO A 50 18.15 0.51 5.45
N THR A 51 17.85 1.66 4.87
CA THR A 51 18.40 2.13 3.59
C THR A 51 19.36 3.29 3.86
N ALA A 52 20.25 3.57 2.93
CA ALA A 52 21.11 4.74 3.01
C ALA A 52 20.23 6.00 3.00
N GLY A 53 20.11 6.69 4.12
CA GLY A 53 19.27 7.89 4.29
C GLY A 53 18.94 8.15 5.76
N SER A 54 18.13 9.16 6.04
CA SER A 54 17.68 9.47 7.38
C SER A 54 16.74 8.39 7.90
N SER A 55 16.92 7.92 9.13
CA SER A 55 16.01 6.99 9.80
C SER A 55 15.05 7.75 10.72
N THR A 56 14.28 8.68 10.15
CA THR A 56 13.25 9.38 10.92
C THR A 56 11.97 8.54 10.99
N SER A 57 11.23 8.61 12.09
CA SER A 57 9.93 7.94 12.23
C SER A 57 8.89 8.44 11.20
N ALA A 58 9.11 9.64 10.63
CA ALA A 58 8.29 10.18 9.55
C ALA A 58 8.34 9.29 8.29
N GLU A 59 9.47 8.64 8.01
CA GLU A 59 9.67 7.76 6.85
C GLU A 59 9.19 6.31 7.10
N ALA A 60 8.78 5.98 8.32
CA ALA A 60 8.14 4.69 8.58
C ALA A 60 6.83 4.59 7.75
N GLN A 61 6.62 3.43 7.14
CA GLN A 61 5.41 3.15 6.36
C GLN A 61 4.38 2.40 7.24
N PRO A 62 3.07 2.45 6.90
CA PRO A 62 2.45 3.08 5.73
C PRO A 62 2.42 4.61 5.79
N PHE A 63 2.42 5.24 4.61
CA PHE A 63 2.11 6.66 4.44
C PHE A 63 0.60 6.87 4.29
N TYR A 64 0.13 8.10 4.51
CA TYR A 64 -1.28 8.47 4.43
C TYR A 64 -1.46 9.82 3.74
N VAL A 65 -2.49 9.90 2.88
CA VAL A 65 -3.04 11.16 2.36
C VAL A 65 -4.56 11.16 2.56
N ASN A 66 -5.12 12.32 2.87
CA ASN A 66 -6.56 12.45 3.13
C ASN A 66 -7.41 12.57 1.87
N SER A 67 -6.83 13.01 0.75
CA SER A 67 -7.57 13.27 -0.50
C SER A 67 -6.92 12.57 -1.70
N PRO A 68 -7.75 11.95 -2.58
CA PRO A 68 -9.16 11.63 -2.38
C PRO A 68 -9.36 10.41 -1.45
N TYR A 69 -10.53 10.26 -0.88
CA TYR A 69 -11.04 9.09 -0.14
C TYR A 69 -10.30 8.70 1.15
N GLY A 70 -9.15 9.27 1.47
CA GLY A 70 -8.25 8.75 2.51
C GLY A 70 -7.53 7.47 2.03
N ILE A 71 -6.26 7.63 1.62
CA ILE A 71 -5.46 6.53 1.07
C ILE A 71 -4.25 6.30 1.97
N THR A 72 -3.99 5.03 2.28
CA THR A 72 -2.73 4.60 2.89
C THR A 72 -1.97 3.70 1.94
N LEU A 73 -0.64 3.78 1.97
CA LEU A 73 0.21 3.01 1.05
C LEU A 73 1.49 2.57 1.74
N ALA A 74 1.88 1.35 1.44
CA ALA A 74 3.19 0.80 1.73
C ALA A 74 3.81 0.21 0.45
N HIS A 75 5.13 0.36 0.32
CA HIS A 75 5.86 0.04 -0.89
C HIS A 75 7.21 -0.59 -0.57
N ASN A 76 7.55 -1.61 -1.34
CA ASN A 76 8.89 -2.19 -1.40
C ASN A 76 9.50 -1.89 -2.77
N GLY A 77 10.63 -1.25 -2.80
CA GLY A 77 11.30 -0.93 -4.06
C GLY A 77 12.04 0.39 -4.04
N ASN A 78 12.21 0.96 -5.23
CA ASN A 78 12.82 2.27 -5.40
C ASN A 78 12.38 2.89 -6.72
N LEU A 79 11.99 4.17 -6.69
CA LEU A 79 11.74 4.98 -7.86
C LEU A 79 12.99 5.78 -8.23
N THR A 80 13.27 5.91 -9.52
CA THR A 80 14.44 6.64 -10.03
C THR A 80 14.13 8.08 -10.46
N ASN A 81 12.85 8.43 -10.62
CA ASN A 81 12.39 9.75 -11.07
C ASN A 81 11.62 10.53 -9.99
N VAL A 82 11.96 10.33 -8.71
CA VAL A 82 11.26 10.90 -7.54
C VAL A 82 11.16 12.41 -7.59
N GLU A 83 12.28 13.11 -7.87
CA GLU A 83 12.33 14.58 -7.89
C GLU A 83 11.43 15.16 -8.98
N GLN A 84 11.42 14.53 -10.16
CA GLN A 84 10.55 14.92 -11.27
C GLN A 84 9.07 14.77 -10.86
N LEU A 85 8.69 13.60 -10.33
CA LEU A 85 7.32 13.31 -9.90
C LEU A 85 6.87 14.28 -8.80
N ALA A 86 7.71 14.54 -7.80
CA ALA A 86 7.38 15.47 -6.71
C ALA A 86 7.10 16.88 -7.23
N LYS A 87 7.88 17.34 -8.21
CA LYS A 87 7.66 18.63 -8.86
C LYS A 87 6.34 18.64 -9.64
N GLU A 88 6.08 17.61 -10.45
CA GLU A 88 4.86 17.50 -11.27
C GLU A 88 3.59 17.52 -10.41
N ILE A 89 3.54 16.72 -9.31
CA ILE A 89 2.36 16.68 -8.43
C ILE A 89 2.18 18.00 -7.64
N TYR A 90 3.26 18.69 -7.35
CA TYR A 90 3.16 20.03 -6.75
C TYR A 90 2.60 21.05 -7.74
N GLU A 91 3.10 21.08 -8.98
CA GLU A 91 2.66 22.02 -10.01
C GLU A 91 1.21 21.78 -10.47
N SER A 92 0.78 20.51 -10.53
CA SER A 92 -0.56 20.13 -11.02
C SER A 92 -1.65 20.13 -9.94
N ASP A 93 -1.30 19.83 -8.68
CA ASP A 93 -2.28 19.49 -7.64
C ASP A 93 -1.93 20.11 -6.26
N LEU A 94 -0.86 20.91 -6.21
CA LEU A 94 -0.34 21.56 -4.99
C LEU A 94 -0.08 20.55 -3.85
N ARG A 95 0.23 19.30 -4.18
CA ARG A 95 0.53 18.27 -3.19
C ARG A 95 1.94 18.47 -2.65
N HIS A 96 2.02 18.62 -1.34
CA HIS A 96 3.28 18.77 -0.63
C HIS A 96 3.78 17.41 -0.11
N VAL A 97 5.07 17.16 -0.30
CA VAL A 97 5.78 15.97 0.22
C VAL A 97 6.64 16.39 1.40
N ASN A 98 6.49 15.70 2.54
CA ASN A 98 7.16 16.07 3.80
C ASN A 98 8.47 15.31 4.04
N THR A 99 8.71 14.21 3.32
CA THR A 99 9.89 13.37 3.52
C THR A 99 10.67 13.19 2.21
N SER A 100 11.85 12.63 2.30
CA SER A 100 12.64 12.22 1.13
C SER A 100 12.25 10.84 0.58
N SER A 101 11.22 10.21 1.14
CA SER A 101 10.80 8.87 0.77
C SER A 101 10.08 8.85 -0.58
N ASP A 102 10.56 8.01 -1.48
CA ASP A 102 9.89 7.71 -2.75
C ASP A 102 8.49 7.11 -2.55
N SER A 103 8.24 6.44 -1.43
CA SER A 103 6.92 5.89 -1.08
C SER A 103 5.88 6.99 -0.86
N GLU A 104 6.27 8.13 -0.28
CA GLU A 104 5.37 9.28 -0.12
C GLU A 104 5.03 9.91 -1.47
N VAL A 105 6.02 10.02 -2.36
CA VAL A 105 5.81 10.49 -3.73
C VAL A 105 4.89 9.55 -4.50
N LEU A 106 5.15 8.23 -4.45
CA LEU A 106 4.32 7.22 -5.10
C LEU A 106 2.86 7.26 -4.62
N LEU A 107 2.64 7.40 -3.30
CA LEU A 107 1.30 7.58 -2.74
C LEU A 107 0.61 8.82 -3.32
N ASN A 108 1.31 9.94 -3.42
CA ASN A 108 0.74 11.17 -3.94
C ASN A 108 0.47 11.10 -5.45
N VAL A 109 1.29 10.39 -6.23
CA VAL A 109 1.00 10.10 -7.64
C VAL A 109 -0.26 9.26 -7.76
N PHE A 110 -0.38 8.16 -7.01
CA PHE A 110 -1.57 7.31 -7.04
C PHE A 110 -2.84 8.08 -6.62
N ALA A 111 -2.74 8.91 -5.58
CA ALA A 111 -3.85 9.76 -5.14
C ALA A 111 -4.24 10.80 -6.20
N HIS A 112 -3.27 11.39 -6.90
CA HIS A 112 -3.51 12.30 -8.02
C HIS A 112 -4.27 11.61 -9.14
N GLU A 113 -3.82 10.44 -9.58
CA GLU A 113 -4.47 9.68 -10.65
C GLU A 113 -5.89 9.27 -10.29
N LEU A 114 -6.16 8.88 -9.05
CA LEU A 114 -7.52 8.63 -8.57
C LEU A 114 -8.37 9.91 -8.57
N ALA A 115 -7.81 11.04 -8.15
CA ALA A 115 -8.52 12.33 -8.15
C ALA A 115 -8.90 12.79 -9.58
N GLN A 116 -8.05 12.53 -10.57
CA GLN A 116 -8.31 12.84 -11.98
C GLN A 116 -9.54 12.11 -12.55
N ARG A 117 -9.96 11.00 -11.93
CA ARG A 117 -11.22 10.31 -12.29
C ARG A 117 -12.45 11.13 -11.92
N GLY A 118 -12.35 12.10 -11.01
CA GLY A 118 -13.40 13.06 -10.67
C GLY A 118 -14.65 12.46 -10.04
N LYS A 119 -14.58 11.23 -9.51
CA LYS A 119 -15.73 10.51 -8.96
C LYS A 119 -15.80 10.62 -7.44
N LEU A 120 -17.02 10.73 -6.91
CA LEU A 120 -17.25 10.66 -5.47
C LEU A 120 -17.12 9.22 -4.94
N GLN A 121 -17.43 8.24 -5.80
CA GLN A 121 -17.33 6.81 -5.50
C GLN A 121 -16.52 6.12 -6.61
N PRO A 122 -15.25 5.76 -6.36
CA PRO A 122 -14.44 5.08 -7.35
C PRO A 122 -14.93 3.66 -7.55
N THR A 123 -14.91 3.22 -8.79
CA THR A 123 -15.16 1.83 -9.19
C THR A 123 -13.84 1.07 -9.29
N GLU A 124 -13.89 -0.26 -9.44
CA GLU A 124 -12.71 -1.08 -9.73
C GLU A 124 -11.99 -0.61 -11.01
N GLU A 125 -12.76 -0.18 -12.03
CA GLU A 125 -12.22 0.36 -13.27
C GLU A 125 -11.37 1.62 -13.02
N ASP A 126 -11.83 2.51 -12.15
CA ASP A 126 -11.12 3.73 -11.80
C ASP A 126 -9.82 3.44 -11.05
N VAL A 127 -9.85 2.44 -10.16
CA VAL A 127 -8.66 2.00 -9.42
C VAL A 127 -7.62 1.42 -10.37
N PHE A 128 -8.00 0.52 -11.27
CA PHE A 128 -7.09 -0.07 -12.26
C PHE A 128 -6.57 0.96 -13.26
N ALA A 129 -7.40 1.89 -13.71
CA ALA A 129 -6.97 2.97 -14.57
C ALA A 129 -5.95 3.89 -13.88
N ALA A 130 -6.14 4.20 -12.58
CA ALA A 130 -5.17 4.95 -11.81
C ALA A 130 -3.84 4.20 -11.66
N VAL A 131 -3.86 2.87 -11.47
CA VAL A 131 -2.64 2.04 -11.46
C VAL A 131 -1.94 2.08 -12.82
N THR A 132 -2.68 2.00 -13.93
CA THR A 132 -2.10 2.13 -15.28
C THR A 132 -1.36 3.46 -15.45
N ASP A 133 -1.95 4.57 -14.98
CA ASP A 133 -1.31 5.88 -15.07
C ASP A 133 -0.09 6.00 -14.11
N VAL A 134 -0.13 5.35 -12.93
CA VAL A 134 1.06 5.21 -12.08
C VAL A 134 2.18 4.47 -12.83
N HIS A 135 1.88 3.37 -13.54
CA HIS A 135 2.87 2.63 -14.31
C HIS A 135 3.46 3.45 -15.47
N ASN A 136 2.68 4.33 -16.08
CA ASN A 136 3.15 5.22 -17.15
C ASN A 136 4.07 6.34 -16.64
N ARG A 137 3.93 6.75 -15.37
CA ARG A 137 4.66 7.88 -14.79
C ARG A 137 5.85 7.46 -13.94
N CYS A 138 5.70 6.40 -13.14
CA CYS A 138 6.72 5.98 -12.18
C CYS A 138 7.76 5.08 -12.84
N VAL A 139 9.02 5.45 -12.71
CA VAL A 139 10.17 4.68 -13.24
C VAL A 139 10.90 4.03 -12.09
N GLY A 140 11.00 2.70 -12.11
CA GLY A 140 11.70 1.94 -11.07
C GLY A 140 11.13 0.54 -10.89
N GLY A 141 11.60 -0.14 -9.84
CA GLY A 141 11.07 -1.44 -9.42
C GLY A 141 10.28 -1.29 -8.13
N TYR A 142 8.99 -1.67 -8.14
CA TYR A 142 8.13 -1.51 -6.98
C TYR A 142 7.07 -2.61 -6.84
N ALA A 143 6.77 -2.95 -5.60
CA ALA A 143 5.60 -3.71 -5.20
C ALA A 143 4.85 -2.91 -4.14
N VAL A 144 3.59 -2.65 -4.37
CA VAL A 144 2.76 -1.72 -3.60
C VAL A 144 1.56 -2.45 -3.01
N VAL A 145 1.23 -2.10 -1.77
CA VAL A 145 -0.09 -2.35 -1.18
C VAL A 145 -0.65 -1.01 -0.73
N ALA A 146 -1.88 -0.71 -1.13
CA ALA A 146 -2.58 0.50 -0.73
C ALA A 146 -3.99 0.16 -0.27
N MET A 147 -4.51 0.92 0.69
CA MET A 147 -5.88 0.82 1.17
C MET A 147 -6.59 2.14 0.91
N ILE A 148 -7.74 2.06 0.23
CA ILE A 148 -8.64 3.19 -0.02
C ILE A 148 -9.77 3.05 1.00
N THR A 149 -9.87 4.00 1.92
CA THR A 149 -10.79 3.93 3.07
C THR A 149 -12.25 3.82 2.60
N GLY A 150 -12.93 2.77 3.05
CA GLY A 150 -14.34 2.51 2.69
C GLY A 150 -14.53 1.88 1.30
N TYR A 151 -13.42 1.50 0.60
CA TYR A 151 -13.51 0.92 -0.75
C TYR A 151 -12.75 -0.40 -0.90
N GLY A 152 -11.58 -0.55 -0.29
CA GLY A 152 -10.84 -1.80 -0.34
C GLY A 152 -9.32 -1.65 -0.35
N ILE A 153 -8.66 -2.77 -0.68
CA ILE A 153 -7.19 -2.88 -0.74
C ILE A 153 -6.78 -3.20 -2.17
N VAL A 154 -5.80 -2.46 -2.68
CA VAL A 154 -5.17 -2.72 -3.97
C VAL A 154 -3.70 -3.10 -3.79
N GLY A 155 -3.27 -4.13 -4.50
CA GLY A 155 -1.86 -4.48 -4.65
C GLY A 155 -1.46 -4.41 -6.11
N PHE A 156 -0.28 -3.88 -6.42
CA PHE A 156 0.21 -3.85 -7.80
C PHE A 156 1.73 -3.97 -7.88
N ARG A 157 2.18 -4.48 -9.00
CA ARG A 157 3.58 -4.77 -9.30
C ARG A 157 4.08 -3.92 -10.44
N ASP A 158 5.32 -3.46 -10.36
CA ASP A 158 5.97 -2.71 -11.44
C ASP A 158 5.88 -3.42 -12.80
N PRO A 159 5.87 -2.67 -13.94
CA PRO A 159 5.74 -3.25 -15.28
C PRO A 159 6.84 -4.23 -15.68
N HIS A 160 7.98 -4.19 -14.99
CA HIS A 160 9.12 -5.08 -15.27
C HIS A 160 9.18 -6.29 -14.34
N GLY A 161 8.31 -6.33 -13.29
CA GLY A 161 8.27 -7.40 -12.31
C GLY A 161 9.53 -7.52 -11.45
N ILE A 162 10.21 -6.40 -11.19
CA ILE A 162 11.46 -6.38 -10.42
C ILE A 162 11.22 -6.77 -8.96
N ARG A 163 10.15 -6.24 -8.35
CA ARG A 163 9.82 -6.56 -6.96
C ARG A 163 8.76 -7.66 -6.88
N PRO A 164 8.93 -8.63 -5.96
CA PRO A 164 7.94 -9.70 -5.80
C PRO A 164 6.72 -9.20 -5.04
N ILE A 165 5.56 -9.73 -5.40
CA ILE A 165 4.31 -9.59 -4.67
C ILE A 165 3.41 -10.77 -5.01
N VAL A 166 2.79 -11.35 -4.00
CA VAL A 166 1.93 -12.52 -4.07
C VAL A 166 0.59 -12.22 -3.42
N PHE A 167 -0.44 -12.99 -3.73
CA PHE A 167 -1.69 -12.92 -3.00
C PHE A 167 -2.27 -14.32 -2.78
N GLY A 168 -3.03 -14.45 -1.72
CA GLY A 168 -3.64 -15.69 -1.27
C GLY A 168 -5.00 -15.48 -0.64
N GLN A 169 -5.65 -16.58 -0.34
CA GLN A 169 -6.97 -16.60 0.27
C GLN A 169 -7.04 -17.58 1.44
N ARG A 170 -7.99 -17.33 2.33
CA ARG A 170 -8.35 -18.22 3.43
C ARG A 170 -9.88 -18.33 3.51
N HIS A 171 -10.40 -19.53 3.66
CA HIS A 171 -11.82 -19.77 3.90
C HIS A 171 -12.08 -19.80 5.39
N THR A 172 -13.07 -19.03 5.83
CA THR A 172 -13.55 -18.99 7.20
C THR A 172 -15.06 -19.22 7.24
N ASP A 173 -15.63 -19.38 8.41
CA ASP A 173 -17.10 -19.51 8.58
C ASP A 173 -17.83 -18.23 8.15
N GLU A 174 -17.15 -17.09 8.13
CA GLU A 174 -17.70 -15.78 7.74
C GLU A 174 -17.52 -15.47 6.25
N GLY A 175 -16.76 -16.28 5.51
CA GLY A 175 -16.51 -16.10 4.08
C GLY A 175 -15.06 -16.29 3.68
N VAL A 176 -14.68 -15.66 2.56
CA VAL A 176 -13.32 -15.72 2.02
C VAL A 176 -12.56 -14.45 2.43
N GLU A 177 -11.42 -14.66 3.03
CA GLU A 177 -10.46 -13.60 3.34
C GLU A 177 -9.31 -13.60 2.34
N TYR A 178 -8.77 -12.45 2.02
CA TYR A 178 -7.65 -12.29 1.11
C TYR A 178 -6.46 -11.60 1.78
N MET A 179 -5.27 -11.99 1.35
CA MET A 179 -4.02 -11.37 1.80
C MET A 179 -3.09 -11.13 0.63
N ILE A 180 -2.49 -9.94 0.58
CA ILE A 180 -1.44 -9.55 -0.36
C ILE A 180 -0.14 -9.44 0.43
N ALA A 181 0.94 -10.02 -0.03
CA ALA A 181 2.21 -10.04 0.67
C ALA A 181 3.41 -9.94 -0.30
N SER A 182 4.54 -9.50 0.21
CA SER A 182 5.79 -9.51 -0.55
C SER A 182 6.42 -10.91 -0.66
N GLU A 183 6.01 -11.84 0.20
CA GLU A 183 6.54 -13.21 0.27
C GLU A 183 5.45 -14.19 0.69
N SER A 184 5.46 -15.39 0.10
CA SER A 184 4.47 -16.45 0.41
C SER A 184 4.54 -16.95 1.85
N VAL A 185 5.71 -16.89 2.49
CA VAL A 185 5.84 -17.28 3.90
C VAL A 185 4.91 -16.51 4.83
N SER A 186 4.57 -15.26 4.49
CA SER A 186 3.61 -14.47 5.28
C SER A 186 2.19 -15.03 5.17
N LEU A 187 1.82 -15.58 4.02
CA LEU A 187 0.55 -16.27 3.80
C LEU A 187 0.49 -17.56 4.63
N ASP A 188 1.54 -18.38 4.53
CA ASP A 188 1.64 -19.68 5.21
C ASP A 188 1.49 -19.55 6.73
N VAL A 189 2.21 -18.59 7.33
CA VAL A 189 2.19 -18.36 8.79
C VAL A 189 0.79 -17.98 9.30
N LEU A 190 -0.02 -17.31 8.46
CA LEU A 190 -1.37 -16.86 8.81
C LEU A 190 -2.48 -17.80 8.28
N GLY A 191 -2.11 -18.94 7.68
CA GLY A 191 -3.05 -19.95 7.20
C GLY A 191 -3.78 -19.55 5.92
N PHE A 192 -3.18 -18.68 5.10
CA PHE A 192 -3.68 -18.37 3.76
C PHE A 192 -3.05 -19.32 2.74
N THR A 193 -3.86 -19.79 1.81
CA THR A 193 -3.38 -20.54 0.65
C THR A 193 -2.95 -19.57 -0.45
N LEU A 194 -1.73 -19.73 -0.95
CA LEU A 194 -1.21 -18.96 -2.08
C LEU A 194 -2.08 -19.21 -3.32
N ILE A 195 -2.58 -18.14 -3.93
CA ILE A 195 -3.23 -18.21 -5.25
C ILE A 195 -2.16 -18.18 -6.32
N ARG A 196 -1.38 -17.11 -6.38
CA ARG A 196 -0.24 -16.93 -7.30
C ARG A 196 0.54 -15.64 -7.04
N ASP A 197 1.62 -15.46 -7.76
CA ASP A 197 2.30 -14.17 -7.90
C ASP A 197 1.47 -13.24 -8.80
N LEU A 198 1.57 -11.92 -8.57
CA LEU A 198 1.15 -10.95 -9.57
C LEU A 198 2.14 -10.95 -10.74
N ALA A 199 1.61 -10.90 -11.96
CA ALA A 199 2.41 -10.72 -13.16
C ALA A 199 3.04 -9.31 -13.19
N PRO A 200 4.13 -9.08 -13.96
CA PRO A 200 4.65 -7.73 -14.20
C PRO A 200 3.54 -6.80 -14.73
N GLY A 201 3.38 -5.63 -14.10
CA GLY A 201 2.34 -4.65 -14.44
C GLY A 201 0.93 -5.01 -14.01
N GLU A 202 0.73 -6.13 -13.30
CA GLU A 202 -0.60 -6.54 -12.85
C GLU A 202 -0.97 -5.88 -11.52
N ALA A 203 -2.28 -5.63 -11.37
CA ALA A 203 -2.89 -5.22 -10.12
C ALA A 203 -3.95 -6.22 -9.66
N VAL A 204 -4.09 -6.37 -8.34
CA VAL A 204 -5.19 -7.05 -7.65
C VAL A 204 -5.92 -6.04 -6.79
N TYR A 205 -7.24 -6.03 -6.85
CA TYR A 205 -8.09 -5.18 -6.03
C TYR A 205 -9.12 -6.02 -5.28
N ILE A 206 -9.15 -5.88 -3.98
CA ILE A 206 -10.09 -6.55 -3.08
C ILE A 206 -10.98 -5.46 -2.52
N THR A 207 -12.25 -5.47 -2.92
CA THR A 207 -13.25 -4.50 -2.45
C THR A 207 -13.60 -4.69 -0.97
N GLU A 208 -14.19 -3.68 -0.34
CA GLU A 208 -14.60 -3.76 1.07
C GLU A 208 -15.61 -4.88 1.34
N ASP A 209 -16.43 -5.23 0.34
CA ASP A 209 -17.38 -6.36 0.41
C ASP A 209 -16.74 -7.72 0.02
N GLY A 210 -15.41 -7.78 -0.06
CA GLY A 210 -14.65 -9.03 -0.24
C GLY A 210 -14.62 -9.58 -1.67
N LYS A 211 -14.90 -8.79 -2.71
CA LYS A 211 -14.77 -9.23 -4.10
C LYS A 211 -13.34 -9.02 -4.59
N LEU A 212 -12.80 -10.06 -5.22
CA LEU A 212 -11.46 -10.07 -5.81
C LEU A 212 -11.52 -9.75 -7.29
N HIS A 213 -10.76 -8.75 -7.71
CA HIS A 213 -10.58 -8.36 -9.10
C HIS A 213 -9.09 -8.34 -9.44
N THR A 214 -8.72 -8.76 -10.64
CA THR A 214 -7.33 -8.65 -11.14
C THR A 214 -7.33 -8.05 -12.54
N ARG A 215 -6.28 -7.30 -12.86
CA ARG A 215 -6.12 -6.68 -14.18
C ARG A 215 -4.65 -6.49 -14.52
N GLN A 216 -4.32 -6.71 -15.80
CA GLN A 216 -3.09 -6.23 -16.40
C GLN A 216 -3.25 -4.73 -16.68
N CYS A 217 -2.42 -3.91 -16.04
CA CYS A 217 -2.47 -2.44 -16.11
C CYS A 217 -1.38 -1.81 -17.02
#